data_252a966f0bfcff3f39dbe92dc096293e
#
_entry.id   252a966f0bfcff3f39dbe92dc096293e
#
_cell.length_a   1.000
_cell.length_b   1.000
_cell.length_c   1.000
_cell.angle_alpha   90.00
_cell.angle_beta   90.00
_cell.angle_gamma   90.00
#
_symmetry.space_group_name_H-M   'P 1'
#
loop_
_entity.id
_entity.type
_entity.pdbx_description
1 polymer ?
#
loop_
_entity_poly.entity_id
_entity_poly.type
_entity_poly.pdbx_seq_one_letter_code
_entity_poly.pdbx_strand_id
1 'polypeptide(L)' 'MKTAWLLYILVYFNDDPKIELYEYTTEQQCEQEKERVIKEIKEVYNIDAEAHCLYTIQDD' A
#
# COMPACT_ATOMS: atom_id res chain seq x y z
N MET A 1 2.10 23.36 5.20
CA MET A 1 1.36 22.34 4.46
C MET A 1 2.29 21.24 3.98
N LYS A 2 1.99 20.02 4.29
CA LYS A 2 2.80 18.86 3.93
C LYS A 2 1.97 17.90 3.11
N THR A 3 2.53 17.42 2.01
CA THR A 3 1.84 16.46 1.15
C THR A 3 2.55 15.13 1.16
N ALA A 4 1.79 14.06 1.05
CA ALA A 4 2.33 12.71 1.05
C ALA A 4 1.42 11.78 0.27
N TRP A 5 1.97 10.64 -0.12
CA TRP A 5 1.20 9.56 -0.76
C TRP A 5 1.14 8.39 0.21
N LEU A 6 -0.05 7.97 0.54
CA LEU A 6 -0.25 6.82 1.42
C LEU A 6 -0.51 5.58 0.58
N LEU A 7 0.25 4.53 0.86
CA LEU A 7 0.02 3.23 0.27
C LEU A 7 -0.79 2.41 1.25
N TYR A 8 -1.99 2.07 0.84
CA TYR A 8 -2.93 1.29 1.62
C TYR A 8 -2.95 -0.13 1.06
N ILE A 9 -2.62 -1.11 1.91
CA ILE A 9 -2.55 -2.51 1.50
C ILE A 9 -3.54 -3.31 2.34
N LEU A 10 -4.43 -4.03 1.66
CA LEU A 10 -5.42 -4.88 2.32
C LEU A 10 -5.14 -6.33 1.94
N VAL A 11 -4.88 -7.17 2.94
CA VAL A 11 -4.59 -8.58 2.74
C VAL A 11 -5.48 -9.41 3.65
N TYR A 12 -6.05 -10.48 3.12
CA TYR A 12 -6.86 -11.41 3.88
C TYR A 12 -6.08 -12.68 4.17
N PHE A 13 -5.81 -12.93 5.45
CA PHE A 13 -5.19 -14.18 5.88
C PHE A 13 -6.21 -14.96 6.70
N ASN A 14 -6.60 -16.16 6.23
CA ASN A 14 -7.51 -17.05 6.96
C ASN A 14 -8.77 -16.31 7.45
N ASP A 15 -9.38 -15.51 6.59
CA ASP A 15 -10.57 -14.70 6.89
C ASP A 15 -10.30 -13.55 7.85
N ASP A 16 -9.03 -13.26 8.12
CA ASP A 16 -8.63 -12.19 9.02
C ASP A 16 -8.04 -11.06 8.17
N PRO A 17 -8.74 -9.95 7.99
CA PRO A 17 -8.20 -8.86 7.16
C PRO A 17 -7.09 -8.12 7.91
N LYS A 18 -6.00 -7.85 7.19
CA LYS A 18 -4.92 -7.05 7.73
C LYS A 18 -4.71 -5.84 6.82
N ILE A 19 -4.55 -4.69 7.45
CA ILE A 19 -4.35 -3.44 6.74
C ILE A 19 -3.01 -2.87 7.14
N GLU A 20 -2.21 -2.48 6.14
CA GLU A 20 -0.93 -1.82 6.37
C GLU A 20 -0.92 -0.51 5.62
N LEU A 21 -0.31 0.49 6.24
CA LEU A 21 -0.19 1.82 5.66
C LEU A 21 1.27 2.23 5.64
N TYR A 22 1.70 2.73 4.49
CA TYR A 22 3.04 3.26 4.30
C TYR A 22 2.95 4.64 3.68
N GLU A 23 3.92 5.49 4.01
CA GLU A 23 3.93 6.86 3.52
C GLU A 23 5.11 7.07 2.58
N TYR A 24 4.86 7.69 1.44
CA TYR A 24 5.87 7.99 0.44
C TYR A 24 5.77 9.45 0.03
N THR A 25 6.87 10.00 -0.45
CA THR A 25 6.91 11.40 -0.84
C THR A 25 6.43 11.67 -2.25
N THR A 26 6.45 10.64 -3.12
CA THR A 26 6.03 10.80 -4.52
C THR A 26 5.06 9.71 -4.92
N GLU A 27 4.22 10.03 -5.91
CA GLU A 27 3.31 9.05 -6.48
C GLU A 27 4.07 7.89 -7.11
N GLN A 28 5.18 8.21 -7.79
CA GLN A 28 5.97 7.18 -8.45
C GLN A 28 6.47 6.13 -7.48
N GLN A 29 6.98 6.56 -6.33
CA GLN A 29 7.42 5.63 -5.29
C GLN A 29 6.26 4.78 -4.78
N CYS A 30 5.12 5.40 -4.55
CA CYS A 30 3.94 4.70 -4.07
C CYS A 30 3.50 3.62 -5.06
N GLU A 31 3.42 3.96 -6.34
CA GLU A 31 3.02 3.02 -7.37
C GLU A 31 4.01 1.86 -7.53
N GLN A 32 5.29 2.16 -7.49
CA GLN A 32 6.32 1.12 -7.59
C GLN A 32 6.26 0.15 -6.42
N GLU A 33 6.11 0.67 -5.22
CA GLU A 33 6.02 -0.17 -4.03
C GLU A 33 4.72 -0.96 -4.01
N LYS A 34 3.65 -0.36 -4.48
CA LYS A 34 2.37 -1.05 -4.59
C LYS A 34 2.50 -2.31 -5.44
N GLU A 35 3.06 -2.17 -6.63
CA GLU A 35 3.21 -3.30 -7.54
C GLU A 35 4.15 -4.36 -6.94
N ARG A 36 5.25 -3.92 -6.33
CA ARG A 36 6.21 -4.83 -5.74
C ARG A 36 5.58 -5.65 -4.61
N VAL A 37 4.82 -4.99 -3.73
CA VAL A 37 4.21 -5.65 -2.59
C VAL A 37 3.15 -6.66 -3.03
N ILE A 38 2.30 -6.27 -3.99
CA ILE A 38 1.27 -7.17 -4.50
C ILE A 38 1.90 -8.42 -5.11
N LYS A 39 2.95 -8.22 -5.90
CA LYS A 39 3.65 -9.34 -6.53
C LYS A 39 4.31 -10.23 -5.48
N GLU A 40 4.96 -9.63 -4.49
CA GLU A 40 5.64 -10.39 -3.45
C GLU A 40 4.67 -11.23 -2.63
N ILE A 41 3.54 -10.65 -2.25
CA ILE A 41 2.52 -11.37 -1.50
C ILE A 41 1.97 -12.53 -2.34
N LYS A 42 1.76 -12.29 -3.61
CA LYS A 42 1.26 -13.33 -4.50
C LYS A 42 2.25 -14.49 -4.62
N GLU A 43 3.53 -14.19 -4.75
CA GLU A 43 4.56 -15.22 -4.91
C GLU A 43 4.83 -15.99 -3.61
N VAL A 44 4.85 -15.28 -2.48
CA VAL A 44 5.20 -15.91 -1.20
C VAL A 44 4.01 -16.62 -0.58
N TYR A 45 2.84 -15.97 -0.58
CA TYR A 45 1.67 -16.49 0.11
C TYR A 45 0.59 -17.01 -0.82
N ASN A 46 0.73 -16.76 -2.13
CA ASN A 46 -0.27 -17.13 -3.12
C ASN A 46 -1.64 -16.55 -2.79
N ILE A 47 -1.64 -15.31 -2.35
CA ILE A 47 -2.86 -14.57 -1.98
C ILE A 47 -2.94 -13.30 -2.82
N ASP A 48 -4.14 -12.93 -3.22
CA ASP A 48 -4.38 -11.67 -3.90
C ASP A 48 -4.52 -10.56 -2.86
N ALA A 49 -3.71 -9.53 -3.00
CA ALA A 49 -3.76 -8.36 -2.14
C ALA A 49 -4.33 -7.18 -2.90
N GLU A 50 -5.02 -6.30 -2.19
CA GLU A 50 -5.48 -5.03 -2.76
C GLU A 50 -4.62 -3.92 -2.20
N ALA A 51 -4.23 -2.98 -3.06
CA ALA A 51 -3.43 -1.84 -2.64
C ALA A 51 -3.85 -0.62 -3.43
N HIS A 52 -3.81 0.52 -2.77
CA HIS A 52 -4.19 1.79 -3.37
C HIS A 52 -3.27 2.89 -2.89
N CYS A 53 -2.96 3.82 -3.80
CA CYS A 53 -2.18 5.00 -3.48
C CYS A 53 -3.13 6.17 -3.31
N LEU A 54 -3.09 6.81 -2.14
CA LEU A 54 -3.96 7.93 -1.82
C LEU A 54 -3.11 9.17 -1.58
N TYR A 55 -3.51 10.28 -2.20
CA TYR A 55 -2.85 11.56 -2.01
C TYR A 55 -3.41 12.22 -0.76
N THR A 56 -2.53 12.66 0.14
CA THR A 56 -2.96 13.31 1.36
C THR A 56 -2.27 14.66 1.53
N ILE A 57 -2.97 15.57 2.19
CA ILE A 57 -2.44 16.87 2.57
C ILE A 57 -2.54 16.94 4.09
N GLN A 58 -1.40 17.18 4.72
CA GLN A 58 -1.34 17.29 6.18
C GLN A 58 -1.01 18.71 6.56
N ASP A 59 -1.75 19.24 7.55
CA ASP A 59 -1.46 20.54 8.11
C ASP A 59 -0.49 20.35 9.26
N ASP A 60 0.56 21.15 9.23
CA ASP A 60 1.53 21.11 10.34
C ASP A 60 1.02 21.88 11.56
#